data_6fd4a2fbd225a447d4e90770439ba2ea
#
_entry.id   6fd4a2fbd225a447d4e90770439ba2ea
#
_cell.length_a   1.000
_cell.length_b   1.000
_cell.length_c   1.000
_cell.angle_alpha   90.00
_cell.angle_beta   90.00
_cell.angle_gamma   90.00
#
_symmetry.space_group_name_H-M   'P 1'
#
loop_
_entity.id
_entity.type
_entity.pdbx_description
1 polymer ?
#
loop_
_entity_poly.entity_id
_entity_poly.type
_entity_poly.pdbx_seq_one_letter_code
_entity_poly.pdbx_strand_id
1 'polypeptide(L)'
;MFGLTFMQNAFIAGFIVSILCPFIGLFIVLRRYSMIGDTLSHSSFAGVAIGLVIGVNPLLTAFLFTSICAIIIESLRNYYKKYAELVMSIVLTLSLGIAIILISSGKAAAKVDSFLFGSILTVTRSDIFLIGICGLICLGLLIILCLLYTSPSPRDYAAS
;
A
#
# COMPACT_ATOMS: atom_id res chain seq x y z
N MET A 1 21.77 -4.82 -23.52
CA MET A 1 21.21 -4.79 -22.16
C MET A 1 19.75 -5.18 -22.08
N PHE A 2 18.89 -4.86 -23.06
CA PHE A 2 17.45 -5.24 -23.06
C PHE A 2 17.14 -6.69 -23.47
N GLY A 3 18.13 -7.53 -23.72
CA GLY A 3 17.93 -8.92 -24.14
C GLY A 3 17.68 -9.93 -23.01
N LEU A 4 17.72 -9.49 -21.75
CA LEU A 4 17.51 -10.35 -20.59
C LEU A 4 16.03 -10.30 -20.18
N THR A 5 15.36 -11.44 -20.17
CA THR A 5 13.91 -11.58 -19.91
C THR A 5 13.50 -10.99 -18.57
N PHE A 6 14.33 -11.06 -17.53
CA PHE A 6 14.05 -10.48 -16.22
C PHE A 6 14.02 -8.94 -16.28
N MET A 7 14.87 -8.31 -17.08
CA MET A 7 14.91 -6.86 -17.25
C MET A 7 13.64 -6.36 -17.93
N GLN A 8 13.17 -7.06 -18.95
CA GLN A 8 11.91 -6.75 -19.63
C GLN A 8 10.72 -6.88 -18.66
N ASN A 9 10.69 -7.93 -17.87
CA ASN A 9 9.65 -8.15 -16.86
C ASN A 9 9.64 -7.04 -15.81
N ALA A 10 10.80 -6.65 -15.29
CA ALA A 10 10.91 -5.56 -14.32
C ALA A 10 10.47 -4.21 -14.91
N PHE A 11 10.80 -3.94 -16.17
CA PHE A 11 10.40 -2.71 -16.85
C PHE A 11 8.90 -2.65 -17.09
N ILE A 12 8.28 -3.76 -17.51
CA ILE A 12 6.83 -3.86 -17.69
C ILE A 12 6.10 -3.68 -16.36
N ALA A 13 6.54 -4.36 -15.30
CA ALA A 13 5.96 -4.23 -13.96
C ALA A 13 6.06 -2.78 -13.44
N GLY A 14 7.25 -2.17 -13.57
CA GLY A 14 7.48 -0.77 -13.18
C GLY A 14 6.60 0.21 -13.95
N PHE A 15 6.40 0.00 -15.25
CA PHE A 15 5.54 0.84 -16.09
C PHE A 15 4.07 0.75 -15.66
N ILE A 16 3.57 -0.47 -15.39
CA ILE A 16 2.20 -0.67 -14.89
C ILE A 16 2.01 0.05 -13.55
N VAL A 17 2.93 -0.15 -12.61
CA VAL A 17 2.85 0.48 -11.27
C VAL A 17 2.96 2.00 -11.37
N SER A 18 3.82 2.53 -12.25
CA SER A 18 3.98 3.99 -12.42
C SER A 18 2.72 4.69 -12.94
N ILE A 19 1.87 3.98 -13.66
CA ILE A 19 0.57 4.50 -14.10
C ILE A 19 -0.47 4.38 -12.97
N LEU A 20 -0.50 3.23 -12.28
CA LEU A 20 -1.49 2.96 -11.24
C LEU A 20 -1.34 3.86 -10.00
N CYS A 21 -0.10 4.05 -9.53
CA CYS A 21 0.17 4.82 -8.33
C CYS A 21 -0.35 6.25 -8.35
N PRO A 22 -0.15 7.06 -9.43
CA PRO A 22 -0.69 8.42 -9.48
C PRO A 22 -2.21 8.46 -9.48
N PHE A 23 -2.88 7.53 -10.16
CA PHE A 23 -4.35 7.47 -10.17
C PHE A 23 -4.91 7.19 -8.77
N ILE A 24 -4.36 6.18 -8.09
CA ILE A 24 -4.75 5.85 -6.72
C ILE A 24 -4.40 7.00 -5.77
N GLY A 25 -3.20 7.57 -5.90
CA GLY A 25 -2.73 8.68 -5.09
C GLY A 25 -3.61 9.92 -5.19
N LEU A 26 -3.99 10.29 -6.42
CA LEU A 26 -4.89 11.43 -6.66
C LEU A 26 -6.23 11.23 -5.93
N PHE A 27 -6.81 10.03 -6.03
CA PHE A 27 -8.09 9.74 -5.38
C PHE A 27 -7.99 9.79 -3.85
N ILE A 28 -6.90 9.26 -3.30
CA ILE A 28 -6.61 9.29 -1.85
C ILE A 28 -6.49 10.73 -1.36
N VAL A 29 -5.76 11.58 -2.09
CA VAL A 29 -5.58 13.01 -1.75
C VAL A 29 -6.90 13.76 -1.82
N LEU A 30 -7.72 13.55 -2.85
CA LEU A 30 -9.05 14.16 -2.99
C LEU A 30 -9.99 13.77 -1.83
N ARG A 31 -9.82 12.59 -1.26
CA ARG A 31 -10.56 12.15 -0.07
C ARG A 31 -9.99 12.67 1.25
N ARG A 32 -8.99 13.54 1.23
CA ARG A 32 -8.27 14.06 2.41
C ARG A 32 -7.58 12.98 3.24
N TYR A 33 -7.07 11.94 2.58
CA TYR A 33 -6.28 10.85 3.16
C TYR A 33 -4.80 10.97 2.79
N SER A 34 -4.27 12.19 2.72
CA SER A 34 -2.94 12.47 2.17
C SER A 34 -1.82 11.61 2.78
N MET A 35 -1.86 11.34 4.07
CA MET A 35 -0.82 10.58 4.78
C MET A 35 -1.06 9.06 4.87
N ILE A 36 -2.20 8.55 4.37
CA ILE A 36 -2.54 7.13 4.56
C ILE A 36 -1.58 6.21 3.79
N GLY A 37 -1.16 6.61 2.60
CA GLY A 37 -0.22 5.82 1.79
C GLY A 37 1.11 5.63 2.49
N ASP A 38 1.65 6.67 3.07
CA ASP A 38 2.91 6.64 3.82
C ASP A 38 2.76 5.79 5.09
N THR A 39 1.71 6.01 5.86
CA THR A 39 1.42 5.22 7.07
C THR A 39 1.29 3.73 6.78
N LEU A 40 0.57 3.35 5.71
CA LEU A 40 0.39 1.95 5.34
C LEU A 40 1.67 1.33 4.79
N SER A 41 2.51 2.09 4.09
CA SER A 41 3.80 1.59 3.60
C SER A 41 4.74 1.24 4.76
N HIS A 42 4.83 2.09 5.78
CA HIS A 42 5.60 1.80 6.99
C HIS A 42 5.00 0.66 7.82
N SER A 43 3.67 0.54 7.85
CA SER A 43 3.00 -0.61 8.48
C SER A 43 3.29 -1.91 7.75
N SER A 44 3.32 -1.89 6.41
CA SER A 44 3.72 -3.05 5.61
C SER A 44 5.14 -3.48 5.89
N PHE A 45 6.06 -2.52 6.02
CA PHE A 45 7.45 -2.78 6.37
C PHE A 45 7.59 -3.43 7.77
N ALA A 46 6.83 -2.95 8.75
CA ALA A 46 6.77 -3.59 10.07
C ALA A 46 6.25 -5.03 9.98
N GLY A 47 5.23 -5.28 9.16
CA GLY A 47 4.69 -6.62 8.91
C GLY A 47 5.72 -7.56 8.26
N VAL A 48 6.54 -7.08 7.31
CA VAL A 48 7.65 -7.84 6.74
C VAL A 48 8.67 -8.20 7.83
N ALA A 49 9.05 -7.23 8.67
CA ALA A 49 10.00 -7.46 9.76
C ALA A 49 9.50 -8.54 10.75
N ILE A 50 8.22 -8.48 11.11
CA ILE A 50 7.56 -9.51 11.95
C ILE A 50 7.66 -10.89 11.29
N GLY A 51 7.30 -11.00 10.01
CA GLY A 51 7.35 -12.26 9.27
C GLY A 51 8.74 -12.87 9.21
N LEU A 52 9.77 -12.05 9.01
CA LEU A 52 11.16 -12.49 8.95
C LEU A 52 11.68 -12.98 10.31
N VAL A 53 11.26 -12.35 11.40
CA VAL A 53 11.66 -12.74 12.76
C VAL A 53 10.99 -14.04 13.18
N ILE A 54 9.70 -14.21 12.86
CA ILE A 54 8.92 -15.41 13.20
C ILE A 54 9.25 -16.58 12.25
N GLY A 55 9.79 -16.30 11.06
CA GLY A 55 10.10 -17.33 10.05
C GLY A 55 8.89 -17.77 9.21
N VAL A 56 7.85 -16.92 9.16
CA VAL A 56 6.67 -17.11 8.31
C VAL A 56 6.84 -16.33 7.01
N ASN A 57 5.98 -16.59 6.01
CA ASN A 57 6.02 -15.86 4.75
C ASN A 57 5.86 -14.34 4.97
N PRO A 58 6.91 -13.53 4.68
CA PRO A 58 6.91 -12.11 4.99
C PRO A 58 5.83 -11.32 4.24
N LEU A 59 5.43 -11.79 3.07
CA LEU A 59 4.41 -11.13 2.26
C LEU A 59 3.01 -11.27 2.90
N LEU A 60 2.70 -12.46 3.43
CA LEU A 60 1.44 -12.70 4.14
C LEU A 60 1.35 -11.90 5.43
N THR A 61 2.43 -11.87 6.21
CA THR A 61 2.47 -11.11 7.47
C THR A 61 2.39 -9.61 7.22
N ALA A 62 3.04 -9.12 6.16
CA ALA A 62 2.91 -7.72 5.74
C ALA A 62 1.46 -7.39 5.40
N PHE A 63 0.81 -8.20 4.59
CA PHE A 63 -0.59 -7.99 4.19
C PHE A 63 -1.53 -7.99 5.39
N LEU A 64 -1.41 -8.97 6.28
CA LEU A 64 -2.25 -9.06 7.48
C LEU A 64 -2.04 -7.88 8.43
N PHE A 65 -0.79 -7.55 8.71
CA PHE A 65 -0.46 -6.45 9.61
C PHE A 65 -0.94 -5.10 9.06
N THR A 66 -0.71 -4.85 7.76
CA THR A 66 -1.17 -3.62 7.10
C THR A 66 -2.69 -3.53 7.08
N SER A 67 -3.40 -4.65 6.86
CA SER A 67 -4.86 -4.68 6.91
C SER A 67 -5.40 -4.36 8.30
N ILE A 68 -4.77 -4.88 9.34
CA ILE A 68 -5.13 -4.56 10.74
C ILE A 68 -4.90 -3.08 11.02
N CYS A 69 -3.74 -2.54 10.62
CA CYS A 69 -3.44 -1.12 10.78
C CYS A 69 -4.44 -0.23 10.03
N ALA A 70 -4.84 -0.60 8.81
CA ALA A 70 -5.83 0.14 8.03
C ALA A 70 -7.19 0.19 8.75
N ILE A 71 -7.65 -0.93 9.31
CA ILE A 71 -8.90 -0.99 10.08
C ILE A 71 -8.80 -0.13 11.35
N ILE A 72 -7.67 -0.17 12.05
CA ILE A 72 -7.43 0.64 13.24
C ILE A 72 -7.46 2.13 12.88
N ILE A 73 -6.76 2.54 11.83
CA ILE A 73 -6.73 3.92 11.34
C ILE A 73 -8.14 4.40 11.01
N GLU A 74 -8.91 3.61 10.26
CA GLU A 74 -10.28 3.98 9.86
C GLU A 74 -11.20 4.10 11.08
N SER A 75 -11.10 3.17 12.02
CA SER A 75 -11.88 3.17 13.25
C SER A 75 -11.59 4.40 14.12
N LEU A 76 -10.30 4.68 14.36
CA LEU A 76 -9.89 5.84 15.16
C LEU A 76 -10.22 7.16 14.45
N ARG A 77 -10.06 7.22 13.14
CA ARG A 77 -10.38 8.41 12.34
C ARG A 77 -11.86 8.74 12.38
N ASN A 78 -12.72 7.73 12.33
CA ASN A 78 -14.17 7.91 12.44
C ASN A 78 -14.57 8.41 13.83
N TYR A 79 -13.85 8.00 14.86
CA TYR A 79 -14.07 8.45 16.25
C TYR A 79 -13.49 9.85 16.49
N TYR A 80 -12.26 10.12 16.03
CA TYR A 80 -11.53 11.38 16.22
C TYR A 80 -11.43 12.20 14.93
N LYS A 81 -12.56 12.55 14.31
CA LYS A 81 -12.62 13.26 13.01
C LYS A 81 -11.76 14.52 12.93
N LYS A 82 -11.64 15.26 14.04
CA LYS A 82 -10.86 16.50 14.13
C LYS A 82 -9.35 16.26 14.14
N TYR A 83 -8.91 15.06 14.55
CA TYR A 83 -7.50 14.71 14.77
C TYR A 83 -7.06 13.57 13.85
N ALA A 84 -7.68 13.44 12.68
CA ALA A 84 -7.42 12.34 11.74
C ALA A 84 -5.94 12.22 11.31
N GLU A 85 -5.26 13.35 11.12
CA GLU A 85 -3.83 13.37 10.74
C GLU A 85 -2.93 12.94 11.90
N LEU A 86 -3.28 13.31 13.13
CA LEU A 86 -2.55 12.85 14.33
C LEU A 86 -2.65 11.34 14.50
N VAL A 87 -3.82 10.76 14.24
CA VAL A 87 -4.01 9.30 14.31
C VAL A 87 -3.08 8.60 13.30
N MET A 88 -3.02 9.08 12.08
CA MET A 88 -2.13 8.51 11.06
C MET A 88 -0.66 8.62 11.46
N SER A 89 -0.23 9.76 12.00
CA SER A 89 1.14 9.96 12.47
C SER A 89 1.51 9.06 13.65
N ILE A 90 0.57 8.81 14.58
CA ILE A 90 0.78 7.88 15.70
C ILE A 90 0.96 6.45 15.21
N VAL A 91 0.10 5.99 14.31
CA VAL A 91 0.21 4.62 13.74
C VAL A 91 1.49 4.48 12.93
N LEU A 92 1.89 5.52 12.18
CA LEU A 92 3.14 5.54 11.43
C LEU A 92 4.34 5.37 12.34
N THR A 93 4.45 6.20 13.38
CA THR A 93 5.61 6.16 14.30
C THR A 93 5.64 4.88 15.11
N LEU A 94 4.48 4.34 15.52
CA LEU A 94 4.38 3.06 16.20
C LEU A 94 4.86 1.91 15.30
N SER A 95 4.38 1.87 14.05
CA SER A 95 4.77 0.85 13.08
C SER A 95 6.27 0.89 12.78
N LEU A 96 6.81 2.09 12.58
CA LEU A 96 8.23 2.30 12.33
C LEU A 96 9.07 1.87 13.54
N GLY A 97 8.64 2.21 14.76
CA GLY A 97 9.31 1.81 15.99
C GLY A 97 9.36 0.28 16.14
N ILE A 98 8.25 -0.41 15.89
CA ILE A 98 8.19 -1.88 15.89
C ILE A 98 9.15 -2.47 14.85
N ALA A 99 9.14 -1.93 13.63
CA ALA A 99 10.03 -2.38 12.56
C ALA A 99 11.52 -2.28 12.96
N ILE A 100 11.93 -1.11 13.47
CA ILE A 100 13.32 -0.86 13.87
C ILE A 100 13.75 -1.79 14.99
N ILE A 101 12.93 -2.00 16.02
CA ILE A 101 13.23 -2.92 17.14
C ILE A 101 13.42 -4.34 16.62
N LEU A 102 12.55 -4.82 15.75
CA LEU A 102 12.63 -6.17 15.20
C LEU A 102 13.85 -6.38 14.30
N ILE A 103 14.19 -5.40 13.48
CA ILE A 103 15.36 -5.43 12.61
C ILE A 103 16.63 -5.40 13.45
N SER A 104 16.69 -4.53 14.48
CA SER A 104 17.82 -4.39 15.39
C SER A 104 18.08 -5.66 16.21
N SER A 105 17.10 -6.56 16.34
CA SER A 105 17.28 -7.85 17.01
C SER A 105 18.23 -8.83 16.28
N GLY A 106 18.72 -8.47 15.10
CA GLY A 106 19.75 -9.17 14.33
C GLY A 106 19.27 -10.38 13.53
N LYS A 107 18.11 -10.96 13.84
CA LYS A 107 17.58 -12.14 13.12
C LYS A 107 17.06 -11.82 11.72
N ALA A 108 16.67 -10.59 11.49
CA ALA A 108 16.03 -10.14 10.24
C ALA A 108 16.92 -9.20 9.41
N ALA A 109 17.96 -8.58 9.99
CA ALA A 109 18.71 -7.49 9.37
C ALA A 109 19.20 -7.80 7.94
N ALA A 110 19.86 -8.92 7.73
CA ALA A 110 20.43 -9.29 6.43
C ALA A 110 19.35 -9.60 5.34
N LYS A 111 18.15 -10.01 5.77
CA LYS A 111 17.05 -10.32 4.85
C LYS A 111 16.19 -9.09 4.54
N VAL A 112 16.13 -8.14 5.45
CA VAL A 112 15.34 -6.91 5.28
C VAL A 112 15.90 -6.04 4.16
N ASP A 113 17.21 -5.91 4.04
CA ASP A 113 17.85 -5.18 2.94
C ASP A 113 17.43 -5.73 1.58
N SER A 114 17.36 -7.06 1.46
CA SER A 114 16.89 -7.72 0.23
C SER A 114 15.42 -7.44 -0.09
N PHE A 115 14.59 -7.23 0.94
CA PHE A 115 13.18 -6.86 0.74
C PHE A 115 12.99 -5.36 0.47
N LEU A 116 13.79 -4.49 1.09
CA LEU A 116 13.72 -3.04 0.89
C LEU A 116 14.16 -2.61 -0.51
N PHE A 117 15.28 -3.15 -0.96
CA PHE A 117 15.82 -2.82 -2.27
C PHE A 117 15.20 -3.67 -3.38
N GLY A 118 14.42 -4.68 -3.01
CA GLY A 118 13.81 -5.63 -3.94
C GLY A 118 14.87 -6.41 -4.72
N SER A 119 14.45 -7.48 -5.33
CA SER A 119 15.29 -8.19 -6.28
C SER A 119 14.70 -8.02 -7.68
N ILE A 120 15.25 -7.11 -8.46
CA ILE A 120 14.90 -6.92 -9.89
C ILE A 120 15.03 -8.25 -10.64
N LEU A 121 15.93 -9.11 -10.16
CA LEU A 121 16.22 -10.43 -10.74
C LEU A 121 15.11 -11.48 -10.50
N THR A 122 14.22 -11.27 -9.51
CA THR A 122 13.21 -12.25 -9.11
C THR A 122 11.82 -11.97 -9.69
N VAL A 123 11.63 -10.89 -10.48
CA VAL A 123 10.34 -10.59 -11.08
C VAL A 123 9.97 -11.66 -12.12
N THR A 124 9.01 -12.50 -11.77
CA THR A 124 8.50 -13.55 -12.62
C THR A 124 7.32 -13.06 -13.48
N ARG A 125 6.98 -13.81 -14.53
CA ARG A 125 5.79 -13.51 -15.34
C ARG A 125 4.51 -13.63 -14.52
N SER A 126 4.48 -14.51 -13.54
CA SER A 126 3.35 -14.63 -12.60
C SER A 126 3.13 -13.37 -11.78
N ASP A 127 4.21 -12.70 -11.37
CA ASP A 127 4.13 -11.46 -10.60
C ASP A 127 3.55 -10.32 -11.45
N ILE A 128 3.94 -10.22 -12.73
CA ILE A 128 3.38 -9.24 -13.66
C ILE A 128 1.88 -9.46 -13.84
N PHE A 129 1.45 -10.71 -13.97
CA PHE A 129 0.04 -11.06 -14.12
C PHE A 129 -0.76 -10.69 -12.85
N LEU A 130 -0.18 -10.97 -11.67
CA LEU A 130 -0.77 -10.61 -10.39
C LEU A 130 -0.90 -9.09 -10.24
N ILE A 131 0.15 -8.34 -10.54
CA ILE A 131 0.17 -6.87 -10.52
C ILE A 131 -0.87 -6.31 -11.49
N GLY A 132 -0.98 -6.88 -12.69
CA GLY A 132 -1.96 -6.49 -13.69
C GLY A 132 -3.40 -6.70 -13.22
N ILE A 133 -3.71 -7.86 -12.63
CA ILE A 133 -5.05 -8.16 -12.09
C ILE A 133 -5.38 -7.23 -10.92
N CYS A 134 -4.47 -7.10 -9.95
CA CYS A 134 -4.67 -6.19 -8.82
C CYS A 134 -4.86 -4.75 -9.28
N GLY A 135 -4.09 -4.31 -10.28
CA GLY A 135 -4.21 -3.00 -10.88
C GLY A 135 -5.56 -2.77 -11.55
N LEU A 136 -6.04 -3.74 -12.32
CA LEU A 136 -7.36 -3.68 -12.96
C LEU A 136 -8.50 -3.63 -11.93
N ILE A 137 -8.41 -4.44 -10.87
CA ILE A 137 -9.39 -4.41 -9.77
C ILE A 137 -9.38 -3.05 -9.08
N CYS A 138 -8.20 -2.50 -8.77
CA CYS A 138 -8.08 -1.17 -8.16
C CYS A 138 -8.65 -0.06 -9.05
N LEU A 139 -8.33 -0.07 -10.35
CA LEU A 139 -8.89 0.88 -11.31
C LEU A 139 -10.40 0.73 -11.46
N GLY A 140 -10.91 -0.49 -11.53
CA GLY A 140 -12.34 -0.77 -11.58
C GLY A 140 -13.07 -0.22 -10.36
N LEU A 141 -12.55 -0.47 -9.16
CA LEU A 141 -13.10 0.08 -7.92
C LEU A 141 -13.05 1.61 -7.90
N LEU A 142 -11.95 2.22 -8.35
CA LEU A 142 -11.83 3.66 -8.45
C LEU A 142 -12.85 4.27 -9.39
N ILE A 143 -13.06 3.69 -10.57
CA ILE A 143 -14.04 4.14 -11.55
C ILE A 143 -15.45 4.01 -10.97
N ILE A 144 -15.79 2.89 -10.36
CA ILE A 144 -17.10 2.67 -9.72
C ILE A 144 -17.32 3.69 -8.60
N LEU A 145 -16.34 3.89 -7.72
CA LEU A 145 -16.43 4.87 -6.65
C LEU A 145 -16.52 6.31 -7.18
N CYS A 146 -15.79 6.62 -8.25
CA CYS A 146 -15.84 7.92 -8.90
C CYS A 146 -17.22 8.17 -9.55
N LEU A 147 -17.77 7.20 -10.27
CA LEU A 147 -19.10 7.29 -10.87
C LEU A 147 -20.22 7.41 -9.82
N LEU A 148 -20.12 6.64 -8.72
CA LEU A 148 -21.09 6.73 -7.62
C LEU A 148 -21.06 8.10 -6.92
N TYR A 149 -19.89 8.75 -6.88
CA TYR A 149 -19.74 10.04 -6.21
C TYR A 149 -20.00 11.24 -7.11
N THR A 150 -19.84 11.09 -8.44
CA THR A 150 -20.11 12.13 -9.45
C THR A 150 -21.51 12.05 -10.04
N SER A 151 -22.30 11.03 -9.70
CA SER A 151 -23.71 10.98 -10.13
C SER A 151 -24.48 12.10 -9.41
N PRO A 152 -24.89 13.16 -10.10
CA PRO A 152 -25.65 14.25 -9.49
C PRO A 152 -26.95 13.67 -8.94
N SER A 153 -27.23 13.94 -7.67
CA SER A 153 -28.48 13.54 -7.07
C SER A 153 -29.64 14.20 -7.82
N PRO A 154 -30.73 13.47 -8.11
CA PRO A 154 -31.92 14.08 -8.73
C PRO A 154 -32.51 15.25 -7.94
N ARG A 155 -32.07 15.45 -6.71
CA ARG A 155 -32.47 16.58 -5.87
C ARG A 155 -31.82 17.90 -6.24
N ASP A 156 -30.69 17.90 -6.94
CA ASP A 156 -30.01 19.14 -7.37
C ASP A 156 -30.69 19.79 -8.56
N TYR A 157 -31.46 19.03 -9.33
CA TYR A 157 -32.29 19.55 -10.44
C TYR A 157 -33.64 20.10 -9.99
N ALA A 158 -34.07 19.87 -8.76
CA ALA A 158 -35.35 20.40 -8.25
C ALA A 158 -35.18 21.73 -7.52
N ALA A 159 -33.97 22.25 -7.36
CA ALA A 159 -33.64 23.49 -6.66
C ALA A 159 -33.14 24.62 -7.55
N SER A 160 -33.12 24.42 -8.89
CA SER A 160 -32.88 25.44 -9.89
C SER A 160 -34.18 25.70 -10.67
#